data_2d85a52a9b42be3052f584dbb9e1e13b
#
_entry.id   2d85a52a9b42be3052f584dbb9e1e13b
#
_cell.length_a   1.000
_cell.length_b   1.000
_cell.length_c   1.000
_cell.angle_alpha   90.00
_cell.angle_beta   90.00
_cell.angle_gamma   90.00
#
_symmetry.space_group_name_H-M   'P 1'
#
loop_
_entity.id
_entity.type
_entity.pdbx_description
1 polymer ?
#
loop_
_entity_poly.entity_id
_entity_poly.type
_entity_poly.pdbx_seq_one_letter_code
_entity_poly.pdbx_strand_id
1 'polypeptide(L)'
;MPVTNPQSNFTTLYTHLLENSLFTPRQFSIISKRLQGSRKAEKISSGAYYRQVKQCRKKVLSVLYSMILLQSTGVLQLETSATLNRLTEQLAVIFTSEGSDVTDKLNINDVISVIDEVVKRMSKL
;
A
#
# COMPACT_ATOMS: atom_id res chain seq x y z
N MET A 1 -7.33 -30.06 -2.18
CA MET A 1 -7.32 -29.36 -2.31
C MET A 1 -7.40 -28.62 -2.56
N PRO A 2 -7.22 -28.22 -2.54
CA PRO A 2 -7.32 -27.42 -2.72
C PRO A 2 -7.12 -26.68 -3.18
N VAL A 3 -7.06 -26.23 -3.43
CA VAL A 3 -6.96 -25.40 -3.69
C VAL A 3 -7.18 -24.75 -4.11
N THR A 4 -7.44 -24.86 -4.16
CA THR A 4 -7.91 -23.91 -4.39
C THR A 4 -7.46 -22.81 -5.16
N ASN A 5 -7.89 -21.94 -5.44
CA ASN A 5 -7.38 -20.78 -6.07
C ASN A 5 -6.71 -19.87 -5.09
N PRO A 6 -5.57 -20.26 -4.68
CA PRO A 6 -4.87 -19.45 -3.70
C PRO A 6 -4.63 -18.08 -4.27
N GLN A 7 -4.72 -17.09 -3.41
CA GLN A 7 -4.33 -15.75 -3.78
C GLN A 7 -2.87 -15.75 -4.15
N SER A 8 -2.51 -14.96 -5.16
CA SER A 8 -1.11 -14.78 -5.50
C SER A 8 -0.39 -14.10 -4.34
N ASN A 9 0.92 -14.26 -4.29
CA ASN A 9 1.73 -13.57 -3.29
C ASN A 9 1.53 -12.06 -3.38
N PHE A 10 1.40 -11.53 -4.60
CA PHE A 10 1.09 -10.12 -4.79
C PHE A 10 -0.20 -9.73 -4.09
N THR A 11 -1.27 -10.50 -4.30
CA THR A 11 -2.56 -10.20 -3.71
C THR A 11 -2.51 -10.26 -2.19
N THR A 12 -1.83 -11.26 -1.64
CA THR A 12 -1.70 -11.42 -0.20
C THR A 12 -0.98 -10.23 0.42
N LEU A 13 0.13 -9.82 -0.18
CA LEU A 13 0.90 -8.68 0.30
C LEU A 13 0.10 -7.39 0.19
N TYR A 14 -0.53 -7.16 -0.97
CA TYR A 14 -1.36 -5.98 -1.20
C TYR A 14 -2.47 -5.88 -0.15
N THR A 15 -3.17 -6.99 0.09
CA THR A 15 -4.26 -7.03 1.06
C THR A 15 -3.76 -6.71 2.46
N HIS A 16 -2.62 -7.28 2.84
CA HIS A 16 -2.06 -7.03 4.16
C HIS A 16 -1.74 -5.54 4.36
N LEU A 17 -1.09 -4.92 3.38
CA LEU A 17 -0.76 -3.51 3.47
C LEU A 17 -2.03 -2.66 3.50
N LEU A 18 -2.99 -2.99 2.66
CA LEU A 18 -4.24 -2.24 2.58
C LEU A 18 -5.02 -2.31 3.89
N GLU A 19 -5.12 -3.50 4.48
CA GLU A 19 -5.88 -3.69 5.71
C GLU A 19 -5.27 -2.93 6.89
N ASN A 20 -3.97 -2.70 6.85
CA ASN A 20 -3.27 -1.98 7.91
C ASN A 20 -3.07 -0.50 7.60
N SER A 21 -3.59 -0.05 6.47
CA SER A 21 -3.47 1.33 6.04
C SER A 21 -4.72 2.13 6.43
N LEU A 22 -4.71 3.40 6.09
CA LEU A 22 -5.86 4.28 6.30
C LEU A 22 -6.84 4.24 5.14
N PHE A 23 -6.59 3.42 4.13
CA PHE A 23 -7.40 3.38 2.92
C PHE A 23 -8.29 2.16 2.92
N THR A 24 -9.48 2.31 2.32
CA THR A 24 -10.35 1.17 2.04
C THR A 24 -10.00 0.57 0.69
N PRO A 25 -10.40 -0.69 0.43
CA PRO A 25 -10.17 -1.29 -0.88
C PRO A 25 -10.78 -0.45 -2.01
N ARG A 26 -11.96 0.11 -1.78
CA ARG A 26 -12.62 0.94 -2.79
C ARG A 26 -11.81 2.20 -3.09
N GLN A 27 -11.32 2.86 -2.04
CA GLN A 27 -10.52 4.05 -2.22
C GLN A 27 -9.26 3.76 -3.01
N PHE A 28 -8.58 2.67 -2.68
CA PHE A 28 -7.33 2.35 -3.36
C PHE A 28 -7.57 1.90 -4.80
N SER A 29 -8.71 1.27 -5.06
CA SER A 29 -9.12 0.97 -6.42
C SER A 29 -9.26 2.24 -7.26
N ILE A 30 -9.89 3.26 -6.68
CA ILE A 30 -10.05 4.55 -7.36
C ILE A 30 -8.71 5.21 -7.62
N ILE A 31 -7.82 5.18 -6.62
CA ILE A 31 -6.47 5.72 -6.77
C ILE A 31 -5.73 5.04 -7.92
N SER A 32 -5.77 3.70 -7.95
CA SER A 32 -5.07 2.93 -8.97
C SER A 32 -5.60 3.24 -10.36
N LYS A 33 -6.91 3.32 -10.50
CA LYS A 33 -7.53 3.64 -11.79
C LYS A 33 -7.20 5.05 -12.24
N ARG A 34 -7.16 5.97 -11.30
CA ARG A 34 -6.80 7.36 -11.61
C ARG A 34 -5.36 7.44 -12.12
N LEU A 35 -4.45 6.71 -11.49
CA LEU A 35 -3.06 6.69 -11.92
C LEU A 35 -2.90 6.09 -13.31
N GLN A 36 -3.75 5.11 -13.65
CA GLN A 36 -3.73 4.49 -14.97
C GLN A 36 -4.48 5.31 -16.02
N GLY A 37 -5.16 6.36 -15.59
CA GLY A 37 -5.93 7.18 -16.50
C GLY A 37 -7.27 6.57 -16.91
N SER A 38 -7.72 5.52 -16.22
CA SER A 38 -8.94 4.80 -16.56
C SER A 38 -10.09 5.19 -15.63
N ARG A 39 -11.29 5.36 -16.21
CA ARG A 39 -12.50 5.58 -15.44
C ARG A 39 -13.55 4.53 -15.75
N LYS A 40 -13.26 3.62 -16.66
CA LYS A 40 -14.30 2.79 -17.28
C LYS A 40 -14.89 1.73 -16.36
N ALA A 41 -14.13 1.26 -15.40
CA ALA A 41 -14.59 0.15 -14.58
C ALA A 41 -15.65 0.58 -13.58
N GLU A 42 -15.82 1.89 -13.37
CA GLU A 42 -16.77 2.39 -12.39
C GLU A 42 -18.09 2.74 -13.07
N LYS A 43 -19.17 2.18 -12.54
CA LYS A 43 -20.53 2.47 -13.04
C LYS A 43 -21.11 3.61 -12.23
N ILE A 44 -20.43 4.74 -12.21
CA ILE A 44 -20.87 5.91 -11.47
C ILE A 44 -20.79 7.12 -12.38
N SER A 45 -21.52 8.15 -12.03
CA SER A 45 -21.48 9.39 -12.77
C SER A 45 -20.11 10.04 -12.68
N SER A 46 -19.80 10.91 -13.63
CA SER A 46 -18.56 11.68 -13.61
C SER A 46 -18.44 12.50 -12.34
N GLY A 47 -19.55 13.11 -11.89
CA GLY A 47 -19.52 13.90 -10.67
C GLY A 47 -19.19 13.06 -9.45
N ALA A 48 -19.78 11.87 -9.33
CA ALA A 48 -19.50 10.96 -8.23
C ALA A 48 -18.04 10.50 -8.26
N TYR A 49 -17.53 10.20 -9.47
CA TYR A 49 -16.15 9.79 -9.63
C TYR A 49 -15.20 10.88 -9.15
N TYR A 50 -15.42 12.12 -9.57
CA TYR A 50 -14.55 13.22 -9.17
C TYR A 50 -14.61 13.49 -7.67
N ARG A 51 -15.78 13.34 -7.05
CA ARG A 51 -15.88 13.46 -5.60
C ARG A 51 -15.04 12.40 -4.90
N GLN A 52 -15.07 11.17 -5.40
CA GLN A 52 -14.30 10.10 -4.81
C GLN A 52 -12.80 10.31 -4.98
N VAL A 53 -12.37 10.78 -6.16
CA VAL A 53 -10.97 11.12 -6.39
C VAL A 53 -10.52 12.22 -5.44
N LYS A 54 -11.36 13.23 -5.25
CA LYS A 54 -11.05 14.33 -4.34
C LYS A 54 -10.90 13.85 -2.92
N GLN A 55 -11.78 12.97 -2.47
CA GLN A 55 -11.69 12.39 -1.13
C GLN A 55 -10.42 11.56 -0.95
N CYS A 56 -10.07 10.77 -1.95
CA CYS A 56 -8.86 9.98 -1.91
C CYS A 56 -7.63 10.88 -1.86
N ARG A 57 -7.62 11.94 -2.66
CA ARG A 57 -6.51 12.90 -2.65
C ARG A 57 -6.35 13.53 -1.27
N LYS A 58 -7.46 13.94 -0.67
CA LYS A 58 -7.43 14.54 0.66
C LYS A 58 -6.82 13.58 1.67
N LYS A 59 -7.17 12.31 1.57
CA LYS A 59 -6.63 11.31 2.49
C LYS A 59 -5.13 11.11 2.27
N VAL A 60 -4.67 11.06 1.02
CA VAL A 60 -3.25 10.96 0.73
C VAL A 60 -2.49 12.15 1.31
N LEU A 61 -3.02 13.36 1.13
CA LEU A 61 -2.41 14.56 1.69
C LEU A 61 -2.34 14.48 3.22
N SER A 62 -3.41 13.97 3.85
CA SER A 62 -3.42 13.80 5.31
C SER A 62 -2.35 12.84 5.78
N VAL A 63 -2.12 11.76 5.05
CA VAL A 63 -1.05 10.82 5.37
C VAL A 63 0.31 11.53 5.30
N LEU A 64 0.53 12.34 4.27
CA LEU A 64 1.79 13.06 4.11
C LEU A 64 2.00 14.08 5.23
N TYR A 65 0.96 14.84 5.58
CA TYR A 65 1.05 15.76 6.72
C TYR A 65 1.34 15.00 8.02
N SER A 66 0.71 13.84 8.20
CA SER A 66 0.95 13.02 9.38
C SER A 66 2.41 12.57 9.44
N MET A 67 2.98 12.17 8.30
CA MET A 67 4.39 11.77 8.27
C MET A 67 5.30 12.93 8.67
N ILE A 68 5.04 14.12 8.15
CA ILE A 68 5.83 15.29 8.51
C ILE A 68 5.73 15.56 10.02
N LEU A 69 4.52 15.50 10.55
CA LEU A 69 4.30 15.73 11.97
C LEU A 69 5.04 14.69 12.83
N LEU A 70 4.90 13.43 12.49
CA LEU A 70 5.50 12.35 13.27
C LEU A 70 7.03 12.41 13.21
N GLN A 71 7.59 12.70 12.04
CA GLN A 71 9.04 12.79 11.92
C GLN A 71 9.61 14.01 12.61
N SER A 72 8.93 15.17 12.45
CA SER A 72 9.47 16.42 13.02
C SER A 72 9.33 16.49 14.53
N THR A 73 8.40 15.73 15.12
CA THR A 73 8.22 15.71 16.57
C THR A 73 8.99 14.60 17.24
N GLY A 74 9.71 13.78 16.48
CA GLY A 74 10.55 12.73 17.07
C GLY A 74 9.80 11.48 17.50
N VAL A 75 8.58 11.29 17.05
CA VAL A 75 7.81 10.07 17.34
C VAL A 75 8.40 8.86 16.64
N LEU A 76 9.02 9.08 15.47
CA LEU A 76 9.62 8.01 14.69
C LEU A 76 11.12 7.97 14.89
N GLN A 77 11.71 6.77 14.74
CA GLN A 77 13.14 6.58 14.84
C GLN A 77 13.85 7.38 13.75
N LEU A 78 15.12 7.74 14.02
CA LEU A 78 15.87 8.61 13.11
C LEU A 78 16.06 8.01 11.72
N GLU A 79 16.21 6.68 11.63
CA GLU A 79 16.45 6.02 10.37
C GLU A 79 15.17 5.73 9.58
N THR A 80 14.02 6.21 10.06
CA THR A 80 12.73 5.86 9.45
C THR A 80 12.69 6.15 7.95
N SER A 81 13.14 7.33 7.53
CA SER A 81 13.11 7.69 6.11
C SER A 81 13.94 6.74 5.25
N ALA A 82 15.16 6.44 5.70
CA ALA A 82 16.03 5.54 4.94
C ALA A 82 15.46 4.13 4.92
N THR A 83 14.91 3.67 6.04
CA THR A 83 14.31 2.35 6.13
C THR A 83 13.09 2.24 5.23
N LEU A 84 12.21 3.24 5.26
CA LEU A 84 11.03 3.25 4.38
C LEU A 84 11.43 3.25 2.92
N ASN A 85 12.41 4.05 2.54
CA ASN A 85 12.85 4.08 1.15
C ASN A 85 13.36 2.73 0.69
N ARG A 86 14.17 2.08 1.52
CA ARG A 86 14.70 0.77 1.18
C ARG A 86 13.60 -0.28 1.06
N LEU A 87 12.69 -0.28 2.02
CA LEU A 87 11.58 -1.22 2.02
C LEU A 87 10.68 -1.01 0.80
N THR A 88 10.33 0.24 0.51
CA THR A 88 9.44 0.53 -0.62
C THR A 88 10.09 0.22 -1.95
N GLU A 89 11.40 0.40 -2.09
CA GLU A 89 12.09 -0.02 -3.30
C GLU A 89 11.98 -1.52 -3.52
N GLN A 90 12.16 -2.30 -2.45
CA GLN A 90 12.03 -3.76 -2.53
C GLN A 90 10.61 -4.19 -2.85
N LEU A 91 9.62 -3.54 -2.23
CA LEU A 91 8.22 -3.87 -2.47
C LEU A 91 7.77 -3.45 -3.86
N ALA A 92 8.33 -2.37 -4.39
CA ALA A 92 7.99 -1.92 -5.73
C ALA A 92 8.32 -2.99 -6.77
N VAL A 93 9.40 -3.74 -6.56
CA VAL A 93 9.74 -4.84 -7.45
C VAL A 93 8.63 -5.89 -7.47
N ILE A 94 8.10 -6.21 -6.29
CA ILE A 94 7.02 -7.19 -6.18
C ILE A 94 5.76 -6.68 -6.87
N PHE A 95 5.40 -5.42 -6.65
CA PHE A 95 4.19 -4.86 -7.22
C PHE A 95 4.27 -4.67 -8.72
N THR A 96 5.46 -4.40 -9.26
CA THR A 96 5.62 -4.28 -10.72
C THR A 96 5.83 -5.62 -11.40
N SER A 97 6.16 -6.65 -10.63
CA SER A 97 6.38 -8.00 -11.14
C SER A 97 5.18 -8.91 -10.90
N GLU A 98 4.00 -8.32 -10.82
CA GLU A 98 2.77 -9.05 -10.55
C GLU A 98 2.64 -10.25 -11.48
N GLY A 99 2.47 -11.43 -10.87
CA GLY A 99 2.31 -12.66 -11.63
C GLY A 99 3.60 -13.24 -12.18
N SER A 100 4.74 -12.64 -11.89
CA SER A 100 6.03 -13.15 -12.37
C SER A 100 6.57 -14.23 -11.44
N ASP A 101 7.58 -14.94 -11.92
CA ASP A 101 8.25 -15.97 -11.13
C ASP A 101 8.90 -15.39 -9.87
N VAL A 102 9.34 -14.15 -9.94
CA VAL A 102 9.97 -13.50 -8.78
C VAL A 102 9.02 -13.49 -7.60
N THR A 103 7.76 -13.07 -7.85
CA THR A 103 6.75 -13.02 -6.80
C THR A 103 6.41 -14.43 -6.30
N ASP A 104 6.30 -15.39 -7.22
CA ASP A 104 5.89 -16.74 -6.87
C ASP A 104 6.93 -17.47 -6.02
N LYS A 105 8.19 -17.10 -6.13
CA LYS A 105 9.26 -17.76 -5.40
C LYS A 105 9.43 -17.24 -3.97
N LEU A 106 8.77 -16.15 -3.65
CA LEU A 106 8.90 -15.55 -2.32
C LEU A 106 8.03 -16.30 -1.32
N ASN A 107 8.55 -16.46 -0.11
CA ASN A 107 7.72 -16.85 1.01
C ASN A 107 7.04 -15.59 1.51
N ILE A 108 5.80 -15.39 1.11
CA ILE A 108 5.12 -14.12 1.37
C ILE A 108 4.87 -13.91 2.86
N ASN A 109 4.68 -14.97 3.62
CA ASN A 109 4.48 -14.83 5.06
C ASN A 109 5.73 -14.28 5.73
N ASP A 110 6.91 -14.69 5.28
CA ASP A 110 8.16 -14.15 5.79
C ASP A 110 8.30 -12.67 5.43
N VAL A 111 7.93 -12.31 4.20
CA VAL A 111 7.98 -10.91 3.77
C VAL A 111 7.07 -10.05 4.65
N ILE A 112 5.86 -10.52 4.89
CA ILE A 112 4.90 -9.80 5.74
C ILE A 112 5.43 -9.65 7.16
N SER A 113 6.02 -10.72 7.71
CA SER A 113 6.60 -10.67 9.05
C SER A 113 7.72 -9.63 9.15
N VAL A 114 8.55 -9.55 8.12
CA VAL A 114 9.63 -8.56 8.09
C VAL A 114 9.05 -7.14 8.03
N ILE A 115 8.04 -6.93 7.21
CA ILE A 115 7.38 -5.63 7.12
C ILE A 115 6.82 -5.22 8.47
N ASP A 116 6.11 -6.12 9.14
CA ASP A 116 5.50 -5.82 10.43
C ASP A 116 6.56 -5.48 11.47
N GLU A 117 7.66 -6.22 11.49
CA GLU A 117 8.77 -5.93 12.42
C GLU A 117 9.38 -4.57 12.14
N VAL A 118 9.63 -4.26 10.87
CA VAL A 118 10.23 -2.99 10.49
C VAL A 118 9.31 -1.84 10.89
N VAL A 119 8.01 -1.97 10.60
CA VAL A 119 7.04 -0.92 10.92
C VAL A 119 7.01 -0.67 12.43
N LYS A 120 6.96 -1.74 13.22
CA LYS A 120 6.93 -1.61 14.68
C LYS A 120 8.18 -0.92 15.22
N ARG A 121 9.33 -1.21 14.62
CA ARG A 121 10.60 -0.61 15.09
C ARG A 121 10.75 0.85 14.71
N MET A 122 10.02 1.32 13.69
CA MET A 122 10.09 2.71 13.30
C MET A 122 9.39 3.63 14.29
N SER A 123 8.45 3.12 15.04
CA SER A 123 7.72 3.90 16.04
C SER A 123 8.45 3.86 17.37
N LYS A 124 8.57 5.02 18.03
CA LYS A 124 9.06 5.10 19.39
C LYS A 124 7.97 4.82 20.41
N LEU A 125 6.77 4.69 19.96
CA LEU A 125 5.65 4.30 20.82
C LEU A 125 5.55 2.77 20.87
#